data_3dc5b44ad00cd690bd319cd5b5a8b2cb
#
_entry.id   3dc5b44ad00cd690bd319cd5b5a8b2cb
#
_cell.length_a   1.000
_cell.length_b   1.000
_cell.length_c   1.000
_cell.angle_alpha   90.00
_cell.angle_beta   90.00
_cell.angle_gamma   90.00
#
_symmetry.space_group_name_H-M   'P 1'
#
loop_
_entity.id
_entity.type
_entity.pdbx_description
1 polymer ?
#
loop_
_entity_poly.entity_id
_entity_poly.type
_entity_poly.pdbx_seq_one_letter_code
_entity_poly.pdbx_strand_id
1 'polypeptide(L)'
;MNVHRNRFTLAIDPGTNTCGVALFAGKKLVEAFTVKRPVKSTDSDVRAYHIIREIENRLSQYIYCNECNHCHVTLVYEDPQYQKRRGGGHFIEPVYRMAGMLSYWGTYNSMPVFRYKVSDIKLRVAGSRGAKKEAVEVVVRDVLRLKGDDNSDHVYDAMSVAIYHLDAIEPGCFGKKLPVK
;
A
#
# COMPACT_ATOMS: atom_id res chain seq x y z
N MET A 1 29.71 4.44 14.28
CA MET A 1 28.70 3.38 14.34
C MET A 1 27.55 3.82 13.44
N ASN A 2 27.39 3.21 12.24
CA ASN A 2 26.25 3.45 11.37
C ASN A 2 25.04 2.78 11.99
N VAL A 3 24.22 3.54 12.69
CA VAL A 3 22.89 3.10 13.08
C VAL A 3 22.08 3.01 11.78
N HIS A 4 22.01 1.81 11.20
CA HIS A 4 21.10 1.52 10.11
C HIS A 4 19.68 1.73 10.66
N ARG A 5 19.14 2.94 10.45
CA ARG A 5 17.72 3.21 10.68
C ARG A 5 16.96 2.29 9.76
N ASN A 6 16.41 1.21 10.28
CA ASN A 6 15.51 0.35 9.53
C ASN A 6 14.31 1.19 9.11
N ARG A 7 14.31 1.66 7.87
CA ARG A 7 13.19 2.38 7.29
C ARG A 7 12.26 1.38 6.65
N PHE A 8 11.07 1.29 7.18
CA PHE A 8 10.02 0.48 6.59
C PHE A 8 9.06 1.35 5.77
N THR A 9 8.56 0.80 4.67
CA THR A 9 7.45 1.37 3.91
C THR A 9 6.29 0.38 3.99
N LEU A 10 5.21 0.81 4.63
CA LEU A 10 3.96 0.07 4.72
C LEU A 10 3.03 0.60 3.64
N ALA A 11 2.80 -0.19 2.63
CA ALA A 11 1.93 0.15 1.50
C ALA A 11 0.58 -0.55 1.61
N ILE A 12 -0.50 0.18 1.31
CA ILE A 12 -1.87 -0.30 1.44
C ILE A 12 -2.67 0.04 0.17
N ASP A 13 -3.37 -0.96 -0.38
CA ASP A 13 -4.50 -0.79 -1.30
C ASP A 13 -5.79 -0.71 -0.46
N PRO A 14 -6.40 0.49 -0.27
CA PRO A 14 -7.46 0.68 0.69
C PRO A 14 -8.80 0.16 0.18
N GLY A 15 -9.21 -0.99 0.66
CA GLY A 15 -10.55 -1.54 0.44
C GLY A 15 -11.26 -1.88 1.75
N THR A 16 -12.57 -1.68 1.83
CA THR A 16 -13.36 -2.00 3.03
C THR A 16 -13.89 -3.43 3.07
N ASN A 17 -13.75 -4.16 1.99
CA ASN A 17 -14.08 -5.60 1.93
C ASN A 17 -12.81 -6.45 1.92
N THR A 18 -11.83 -6.00 1.18
CA THR A 18 -10.53 -6.64 1.02
C THR A 18 -9.50 -5.54 0.88
N CYS A 19 -8.44 -5.63 1.63
CA CYS A 19 -7.36 -4.66 1.67
C CYS A 19 -6.05 -5.38 1.36
N GLY A 20 -5.29 -4.90 0.38
CA GLY A 20 -3.94 -5.39 0.10
C GLY A 20 -2.92 -4.66 0.98
N VAL A 21 -1.95 -5.40 1.49
CA VAL A 21 -0.90 -4.87 2.36
C VAL A 21 0.46 -5.38 1.89
N ALA A 22 1.45 -4.50 1.84
CA ALA A 22 2.83 -4.86 1.56
C ALA A 22 3.79 -4.05 2.44
N LEU A 23 4.70 -4.73 3.13
CA LEU A 23 5.73 -4.14 3.97
C LEU A 23 7.10 -4.30 3.31
N PHE A 24 7.83 -3.21 3.21
CA PHE A 24 9.17 -3.17 2.65
C PHE A 24 10.19 -2.69 3.67
N ALA A 25 11.38 -3.31 3.69
CA ALA A 25 12.56 -2.78 4.35
C ALA A 25 13.52 -2.26 3.25
N GLY A 26 13.60 -0.95 3.08
CA GLY A 26 14.21 -0.38 1.89
C GLY A 26 13.50 -0.90 0.63
N LYS A 27 14.24 -1.56 -0.29
CA LYS A 27 13.69 -2.14 -1.54
C LYS A 27 13.25 -3.60 -1.41
N LYS A 28 13.50 -4.21 -0.27
CA LYS A 28 13.20 -5.63 -0.05
C LYS A 28 11.79 -5.79 0.47
N LEU A 29 10.96 -6.55 -0.22
CA LEU A 29 9.67 -7.01 0.29
C LEU A 29 9.91 -7.91 1.52
N VAL A 30 9.32 -7.54 2.66
CA VAL A 30 9.40 -8.28 3.92
C VAL A 30 8.18 -9.18 4.07
N GLU A 31 7.01 -8.60 3.86
CA GLU A 31 5.74 -9.29 4.02
C GLU A 31 4.69 -8.69 3.08
N ALA A 32 3.80 -9.55 2.56
CA ALA A 32 2.66 -9.11 1.79
C ALA A 32 1.48 -10.04 2.03
N PHE A 33 0.30 -9.46 2.21
CA PHE A 33 -0.90 -10.22 2.56
C PHE A 33 -2.18 -9.44 2.24
N THR A 34 -3.27 -10.15 2.29
CA THR A 34 -4.61 -9.60 2.17
C THR A 34 -5.31 -9.64 3.52
N VAL A 35 -5.94 -8.54 3.91
CA VAL A 35 -6.88 -8.50 5.04
C VAL A 35 -8.29 -8.46 4.49
N LYS A 36 -9.12 -9.40 4.94
CA LYS A 36 -10.54 -9.45 4.59
C LYS A 36 -11.38 -8.87 5.73
N ARG A 37 -12.49 -8.23 5.38
CA ARG A 37 -13.44 -7.71 6.38
C ARG A 37 -13.93 -8.84 7.30
N PRO A 38 -14.20 -8.56 8.57
CA PRO A 38 -14.94 -9.50 9.42
C PRO A 38 -16.36 -9.69 8.86
N VAL A 39 -16.81 -10.92 8.86
CA VAL A 39 -17.92 -11.47 8.05
C VAL A 39 -19.28 -10.75 8.18
N LYS A 40 -19.55 -9.93 9.18
CA LYS A 40 -20.93 -9.49 9.50
C LYS A 40 -21.17 -8.00 9.61
N SER A 41 -20.18 -7.13 9.53
CA SER A 41 -20.44 -5.69 9.65
C SER A 41 -20.88 -5.07 8.32
N THR A 42 -22.01 -4.38 8.31
CA THR A 42 -22.47 -3.55 7.19
C THR A 42 -21.90 -2.14 7.27
N ASP A 43 -21.46 -1.72 8.47
CA ASP A 43 -20.87 -0.41 8.72
C ASP A 43 -19.43 -0.34 8.18
N SER A 44 -19.18 0.67 7.34
CA SER A 44 -17.87 0.86 6.69
C SER A 44 -16.78 1.28 7.66
N ASP A 45 -17.12 2.03 8.71
CA ASP A 45 -16.15 2.52 9.68
C ASP A 45 -15.71 1.38 10.59
N VAL A 46 -16.67 0.55 11.02
CA VAL A 46 -16.38 -0.69 11.78
C VAL A 46 -15.49 -1.63 10.96
N ARG A 47 -15.77 -1.78 9.67
CA ARG A 47 -14.94 -2.61 8.79
C ARG A 47 -13.52 -2.06 8.66
N ALA A 48 -13.39 -0.76 8.42
CA ALA A 48 -12.09 -0.10 8.31
C ALA A 48 -11.28 -0.21 9.61
N TYR A 49 -11.93 -0.02 10.77
CA TYR A 49 -11.31 -0.22 12.08
C TYR A 49 -10.75 -1.63 12.23
N HIS A 50 -11.53 -2.66 11.93
CA HIS A 50 -11.08 -4.04 12.06
C HIS A 50 -9.94 -4.39 11.09
N ILE A 51 -9.97 -3.86 9.87
CA ILE A 51 -8.88 -4.05 8.91
C ILE A 51 -7.60 -3.42 9.43
N ILE A 52 -7.65 -2.19 9.92
CA ILE A 52 -6.48 -1.50 10.47
C ILE A 52 -5.94 -2.25 11.70
N ARG A 53 -6.81 -2.71 12.60
CA ARG A 53 -6.40 -3.49 13.77
C ARG A 53 -5.72 -4.81 13.39
N GLU A 54 -6.19 -5.49 12.35
CA GLU A 54 -5.57 -6.72 11.86
C GLU A 54 -4.18 -6.44 11.28
N ILE A 55 -4.04 -5.37 10.49
CA ILE A 55 -2.74 -4.92 9.97
C ILE A 55 -1.79 -4.61 11.13
N GLU A 56 -2.26 -3.83 12.11
CA GLU A 56 -1.50 -3.43 13.30
C GLU A 56 -1.03 -4.65 14.11
N ASN A 57 -1.93 -5.59 14.38
CA ASN A 57 -1.59 -6.80 15.12
C ASN A 57 -0.52 -7.62 14.41
N ARG A 58 -0.67 -7.81 13.09
CA ARG A 58 0.26 -8.62 12.30
C ARG A 58 1.63 -7.98 12.15
N LEU A 59 1.66 -6.65 12.05
CA LEU A 59 2.90 -5.89 11.85
C LEU A 59 3.41 -5.19 13.10
N SER A 60 2.88 -5.53 14.28
CA SER A 60 3.19 -4.87 15.54
C SER A 60 4.69 -4.77 15.84
N GLN A 61 5.45 -5.83 15.56
CA GLN A 61 6.90 -5.87 15.74
C GLN A 61 7.68 -4.84 14.90
N TYR A 62 7.10 -4.39 13.76
CA TYR A 62 7.69 -3.37 12.90
C TYR A 62 7.19 -1.97 13.23
N ILE A 63 5.94 -1.86 13.69
CA ILE A 63 5.29 -0.58 14.00
C ILE A 63 5.70 -0.09 15.39
N TYR A 64 5.77 -1.00 16.37
CA TYR A 64 6.01 -0.70 17.78
C TYR A 64 7.32 -1.33 18.29
N CYS A 65 8.40 -1.20 17.53
CA CYS A 65 9.68 -1.75 17.95
C CYS A 65 10.20 -1.05 19.22
N ASN A 66 10.15 -1.75 20.35
CA ASN A 66 10.63 -1.25 21.66
C ASN A 66 12.15 -1.25 21.77
N GLU A 67 12.87 -2.01 20.93
CA GLU A 67 14.33 -2.16 21.02
C GLU A 67 15.09 -1.09 20.25
N CYS A 68 14.47 -0.51 19.24
CA CYS A 68 15.06 0.58 18.48
C CYS A 68 14.15 1.82 18.60
N ASN A 69 14.55 2.81 19.38
CA ASN A 69 13.89 4.12 19.42
C ASN A 69 13.79 4.83 18.04
N HIS A 70 14.01 4.11 16.93
CA HIS A 70 14.23 4.65 15.60
C HIS A 70 13.67 3.80 14.45
N CYS A 71 12.75 2.85 14.70
CA CYS A 71 12.03 2.21 13.59
C CYS A 71 11.06 3.21 12.98
N HIS A 72 11.38 3.68 11.78
CA HIS A 72 10.55 4.63 11.06
C HIS A 72 9.74 3.87 10.02
N VAL A 73 8.46 3.72 10.28
CA VAL A 73 7.50 3.23 9.29
C VAL A 73 6.89 4.43 8.56
N THR A 74 6.97 4.42 7.24
CA THR A 74 6.24 5.35 6.37
C THR A 74 5.01 4.63 5.85
N LEU A 75 3.83 5.21 6.07
CA LEU A 75 2.57 4.71 5.53
C LEU A 75 2.31 5.32 4.16
N VAL A 76 2.10 4.47 3.16
CA VAL A 76 1.77 4.89 1.81
C VAL A 76 0.53 4.16 1.31
N TYR A 77 -0.37 4.84 0.59
CA TYR A 77 -1.54 4.17 0.04
C TYR A 77 -2.09 4.85 -1.21
N GLU A 78 -2.91 4.10 -1.94
CA GLU A 78 -3.61 4.60 -3.10
C GLU A 78 -4.68 5.61 -2.69
N ASP A 79 -4.63 6.83 -3.25
CA ASP A 79 -5.61 7.87 -3.00
C ASP A 79 -6.90 7.55 -3.77
N PRO A 80 -8.04 7.37 -3.09
CA PRO A 80 -9.30 7.09 -3.76
C PRO A 80 -9.64 8.18 -4.76
N GLN A 81 -9.92 7.79 -6.01
CA GLN A 81 -10.30 8.74 -7.05
C GLN A 81 -11.81 8.74 -7.24
N TYR A 82 -12.40 9.93 -7.19
CA TYR A 82 -13.81 10.09 -7.57
C TYR A 82 -13.97 9.75 -9.06
N GLN A 83 -14.58 8.61 -9.33
CA GLN A 83 -15.01 8.27 -10.69
C GLN A 83 -16.49 8.56 -10.79
N LYS A 84 -16.85 9.54 -11.63
CA LYS A 84 -18.25 9.84 -11.96
C LYS A 84 -18.80 8.67 -12.80
N ARG A 85 -19.18 7.58 -12.14
CA ARG A 85 -19.89 6.50 -12.80
C ARG A 85 -21.34 6.92 -13.01
N ARG A 86 -21.89 6.68 -14.21
CA ARG A 86 -23.32 6.80 -14.46
C ARG A 86 -24.02 5.84 -13.50
N GLY A 87 -24.77 6.36 -12.52
CA GLY A 87 -25.66 5.56 -11.68
C GLY A 87 -25.35 5.48 -10.17
N GLY A 88 -24.51 6.31 -9.57
CA GLY A 88 -24.51 6.42 -8.12
C GLY A 88 -23.16 6.57 -7.44
N GLY A 89 -22.98 7.65 -6.69
CA GLY A 89 -21.81 7.95 -5.89
C GLY A 89 -21.64 7.15 -4.60
N HIS A 90 -22.56 6.26 -4.25
CA HIS A 90 -22.61 5.58 -2.96
C HIS A 90 -21.52 4.53 -2.73
N PHE A 91 -20.86 4.01 -3.77
CA PHE A 91 -19.84 2.97 -3.63
C PHE A 91 -18.44 3.50 -3.30
N ILE A 92 -18.22 4.81 -3.38
CA ILE A 92 -16.88 5.41 -3.16
C ILE A 92 -16.72 5.85 -1.71
N GLU A 93 -17.80 6.21 -1.03
CA GLU A 93 -17.77 6.68 0.36
C GLU A 93 -17.02 5.74 1.32
N PRO A 94 -17.24 4.40 1.32
CA PRO A 94 -16.52 3.51 2.20
C PRO A 94 -14.99 3.54 2.01
N VAL A 95 -14.52 3.71 0.76
CA VAL A 95 -13.08 3.76 0.47
C VAL A 95 -12.48 5.08 0.93
N TYR A 96 -13.20 6.21 0.80
CA TYR A 96 -12.76 7.49 1.37
C TYR A 96 -12.70 7.46 2.89
N ARG A 97 -13.66 6.82 3.56
CA ARG A 97 -13.65 6.63 5.01
C ARG A 97 -12.42 5.81 5.43
N MET A 98 -12.15 4.70 4.73
CA MET A 98 -10.96 3.89 4.97
C MET A 98 -9.68 4.72 4.80
N ALA A 99 -9.55 5.51 3.74
CA ALA A 99 -8.40 6.38 3.52
C ALA A 99 -8.24 7.44 4.62
N GLY A 100 -9.35 8.02 5.09
CA GLY A 100 -9.35 8.94 6.23
C GLY A 100 -8.88 8.28 7.52
N MET A 101 -9.34 7.06 7.80
CA MET A 101 -8.90 6.29 8.97
C MET A 101 -7.43 5.88 8.88
N LEU A 102 -6.93 5.51 7.71
CA LEU A 102 -5.50 5.25 7.49
C LEU A 102 -4.65 6.50 7.74
N SER A 103 -5.09 7.67 7.26
CA SER A 103 -4.41 8.94 7.56
C SER A 103 -4.36 9.23 9.05
N TYR A 104 -5.49 9.07 9.74
CA TYR A 104 -5.57 9.28 11.18
C TYR A 104 -4.65 8.30 11.92
N TRP A 105 -4.74 7.00 11.61
CA TRP A 105 -3.92 5.96 12.24
C TRP A 105 -2.42 6.18 12.03
N GLY A 106 -2.01 6.52 10.80
CA GLY A 106 -0.62 6.82 10.50
C GLY A 106 -0.11 8.04 11.29
N THR A 107 -0.89 9.13 11.30
CA THR A 107 -0.54 10.35 12.05
C THR A 107 -0.49 10.09 13.56
N TYR A 108 -1.47 9.37 14.11
CA TYR A 108 -1.50 9.00 15.52
C TYR A 108 -0.26 8.20 15.96
N ASN A 109 0.22 7.31 15.08
CA ASN A 109 1.43 6.52 15.31
C ASN A 109 2.73 7.23 14.84
N SER A 110 2.68 8.54 14.58
CA SER A 110 3.83 9.33 14.14
C SER A 110 4.49 8.82 12.85
N MET A 111 3.74 8.14 12.00
CA MET A 111 4.21 7.69 10.69
C MET A 111 4.06 8.84 9.68
N PRO A 112 5.07 9.15 8.85
CA PRO A 112 4.85 9.93 7.64
C PRO A 112 3.82 9.26 6.75
N VAL A 113 2.83 10.01 6.26
CA VAL A 113 1.72 9.49 5.44
C VAL A 113 1.77 10.10 4.05
N PHE A 114 1.80 9.24 3.01
CA PHE A 114 1.76 9.67 1.61
C PHE A 114 0.62 8.98 0.87
N ARG A 115 -0.01 9.73 -0.03
CA ARG A 115 -1.12 9.29 -0.87
C ARG A 115 -0.78 9.49 -2.33
N TYR A 116 -1.08 8.51 -3.18
CA TYR A 116 -0.72 8.54 -4.58
C TYR A 116 -1.89 8.20 -5.49
N LYS A 117 -2.02 8.94 -6.58
CA LYS A 117 -3.05 8.66 -7.58
C LYS A 117 -2.74 7.38 -8.34
N VAL A 118 -3.75 6.53 -8.53
CA VAL A 118 -3.67 5.30 -9.33
C VAL A 118 -3.05 5.54 -10.70
N SER A 119 -3.46 6.62 -11.36
CA SER A 119 -2.95 6.97 -12.71
C SER A 119 -1.46 7.23 -12.73
N ASP A 120 -0.90 7.81 -11.66
CA ASP A 120 0.51 8.14 -11.59
C ASP A 120 1.35 6.90 -11.21
N ILE A 121 0.80 6.06 -10.31
CA ILE A 121 1.36 4.73 -10.01
C ILE A 121 1.46 3.91 -11.29
N LYS A 122 0.35 3.77 -12.04
CA LYS A 122 0.30 3.00 -13.30
C LYS A 122 1.25 3.55 -14.35
N LEU A 123 1.31 4.88 -14.50
CA LEU A 123 2.24 5.51 -15.44
C LEU A 123 3.69 5.14 -15.08
N ARG A 124 4.06 5.22 -13.81
CA ARG A 124 5.44 4.98 -13.38
C ARG A 124 5.80 3.50 -13.41
N VAL A 125 4.90 2.61 -12.95
CA VAL A 125 5.17 1.18 -12.84
C VAL A 125 5.02 0.49 -14.20
N ALA A 126 3.96 0.79 -14.94
CA ALA A 126 3.62 0.07 -16.18
C ALA A 126 3.70 0.93 -17.46
N GLY A 127 4.22 2.15 -17.37
CA GLY A 127 4.46 3.03 -18.52
C GLY A 127 3.21 3.70 -19.11
N SER A 128 2.02 3.46 -18.56
CA SER A 128 0.76 4.05 -19.06
C SER A 128 -0.23 4.30 -17.92
N ARG A 129 -0.88 5.48 -17.93
CA ARG A 129 -1.96 5.81 -16.98
C ARG A 129 -3.17 4.87 -17.10
N GLY A 130 -3.40 4.33 -18.30
CA GLY A 130 -4.46 3.38 -18.60
C GLY A 130 -4.04 1.91 -18.53
N ALA A 131 -2.87 1.60 -17.97
CA ALA A 131 -2.39 0.22 -17.88
C ALA A 131 -3.42 -0.68 -17.18
N LYS A 132 -3.61 -1.87 -17.74
CA LYS A 132 -4.45 -2.90 -17.13
C LYS A 132 -3.74 -3.48 -15.90
N LYS A 133 -4.49 -4.11 -15.01
CA LYS A 133 -3.95 -4.72 -13.77
C LYS A 133 -2.87 -5.75 -14.08
N GLU A 134 -3.10 -6.59 -15.07
CA GLU A 134 -2.16 -7.63 -15.47
C GLU A 134 -0.78 -7.06 -15.91
N ALA A 135 -0.77 -5.90 -16.56
CA ALA A 135 0.47 -5.23 -16.95
C ALA A 135 1.23 -4.68 -15.73
N VAL A 136 0.52 -4.17 -14.72
CA VAL A 136 1.12 -3.72 -13.46
C VAL A 136 1.71 -4.91 -12.71
N GLU A 137 0.95 -6.00 -12.60
CA GLU A 137 1.37 -7.23 -11.95
C GLU A 137 2.67 -7.79 -12.55
N VAL A 138 2.75 -7.93 -13.88
CA VAL A 138 3.94 -8.42 -14.56
C VAL A 138 5.18 -7.62 -14.17
N VAL A 139 5.07 -6.28 -14.15
CA VAL A 139 6.20 -5.42 -13.77
C VAL A 139 6.55 -5.58 -12.29
N VAL A 140 5.55 -5.62 -11.41
CA VAL A 140 5.76 -5.81 -9.96
C VAL A 140 6.49 -7.13 -9.69
N ARG A 141 6.06 -8.22 -10.35
CA ARG A 141 6.69 -9.55 -10.24
C ARG A 141 8.15 -9.53 -10.71
N ASP A 142 8.42 -8.88 -11.83
CA ASP A 142 9.79 -8.79 -12.36
C ASP A 142 10.69 -7.93 -11.45
N VAL A 143 10.20 -6.76 -11.03
CA VAL A 143 10.93 -5.83 -10.14
C VAL A 143 11.30 -6.50 -8.82
N LEU A 144 10.35 -7.19 -8.21
CA LEU A 144 10.53 -7.84 -6.89
C LEU A 144 11.05 -9.28 -6.99
N ARG A 145 11.22 -9.83 -8.21
CA ARG A 145 11.66 -11.21 -8.47
C ARG A 145 10.79 -12.25 -7.75
N LEU A 146 9.46 -12.03 -7.77
CA LEU A 146 8.54 -12.93 -7.10
C LEU A 146 8.46 -14.27 -7.84
N LYS A 147 8.54 -15.35 -7.06
CA LYS A 147 8.36 -16.73 -7.56
C LYS A 147 6.97 -17.19 -7.13
N GLY A 148 6.21 -17.78 -8.05
CA GLY A 148 4.85 -18.28 -7.79
C GLY A 148 3.78 -17.20 -8.01
N ASP A 149 2.51 -17.60 -7.85
CA ASP A 149 1.32 -16.82 -8.23
C ASP A 149 0.31 -16.71 -7.08
N ASP A 150 0.80 -16.71 -5.85
CA ASP A 150 -0.05 -16.84 -4.66
C ASP A 150 -0.62 -15.51 -4.13
N ASN A 151 -0.33 -14.38 -4.78
CA ASN A 151 -0.78 -13.08 -4.33
C ASN A 151 -2.09 -12.66 -5.02
N SER A 152 -2.99 -12.02 -4.26
CA SER A 152 -4.20 -11.42 -4.82
C SER A 152 -3.90 -10.11 -5.56
N ASP A 153 -4.80 -9.69 -6.46
CA ASP A 153 -4.72 -8.39 -7.15
C ASP A 153 -4.47 -7.24 -6.19
N HIS A 154 -5.16 -7.22 -5.04
CA HIS A 154 -5.01 -6.19 -4.01
C HIS A 154 -3.59 -6.11 -3.44
N VAL A 155 -2.91 -7.25 -3.33
CA VAL A 155 -1.51 -7.29 -2.86
C VAL A 155 -0.58 -6.70 -3.91
N TYR A 156 -0.80 -7.00 -5.20
CA TYR A 156 -0.02 -6.38 -6.28
C TYR A 156 -0.26 -4.87 -6.37
N ASP A 157 -1.50 -4.41 -6.17
CA ASP A 157 -1.82 -2.99 -6.11
C ASP A 157 -1.05 -2.32 -4.95
N ALA A 158 -1.05 -2.91 -3.74
CA ALA A 158 -0.25 -2.41 -2.61
C ALA A 158 1.26 -2.40 -2.89
N MET A 159 1.81 -3.47 -3.49
CA MET A 159 3.23 -3.51 -3.88
C MET A 159 3.56 -2.41 -4.89
N SER A 160 2.67 -2.13 -5.85
CA SER A 160 2.87 -1.08 -6.85
C SER A 160 2.95 0.31 -6.23
N VAL A 161 2.13 0.58 -5.20
CA VAL A 161 2.19 1.82 -4.39
C VAL A 161 3.56 1.96 -3.72
N ALA A 162 4.06 0.87 -3.10
CA ALA A 162 5.39 0.88 -2.47
C ALA A 162 6.50 1.14 -3.49
N ILE A 163 6.48 0.46 -4.63
CA ILE A 163 7.47 0.66 -5.71
C ILE A 163 7.46 2.10 -6.19
N TYR A 164 6.27 2.68 -6.41
CA TYR A 164 6.12 4.08 -6.79
C TYR A 164 6.75 5.02 -5.76
N HIS A 165 6.42 4.83 -4.49
CA HIS A 165 6.95 5.66 -3.39
C HIS A 165 8.47 5.58 -3.30
N LEU A 166 9.01 4.35 -3.25
CA LEU A 166 10.44 4.11 -3.11
C LEU A 166 11.23 4.69 -4.28
N ASP A 167 10.72 4.57 -5.51
CA ASP A 167 11.34 5.17 -6.68
C ASP A 167 11.21 6.70 -6.71
N ALA A 168 10.15 7.27 -6.11
CA ALA A 168 9.98 8.71 -5.99
C ALA A 168 10.99 9.35 -5.02
N ILE A 169 11.34 8.66 -3.93
CA ILE A 169 12.33 9.15 -2.94
C ILE A 169 13.77 8.81 -3.33
N GLU A 170 13.99 7.72 -4.09
CA GLU A 170 15.30 7.30 -4.60
C GLU A 170 15.15 6.92 -6.09
N PRO A 171 15.18 7.89 -7.00
CA PRO A 171 14.95 7.64 -8.41
C PRO A 171 15.92 6.60 -9.00
N GLY A 172 15.36 5.64 -9.73
CA GLY A 172 16.11 4.54 -10.33
C GLY A 172 16.52 3.44 -9.36
N CYS A 173 16.00 3.45 -8.13
CA CYS A 173 16.34 2.44 -7.12
C CYS A 173 16.02 1.00 -7.54
N PHE A 174 15.07 0.81 -8.46
CA PHE A 174 14.75 -0.49 -9.05
C PHE A 174 15.45 -0.73 -10.41
N GLY A 175 16.38 0.17 -10.79
CA GLY A 175 17.15 0.07 -12.03
C GLY A 175 16.29 0.26 -13.30
N LYS A 176 16.74 -0.36 -14.42
CA LYS A 176 16.03 -0.27 -15.71
C LYS A 176 14.73 -1.08 -15.79
N LYS A 177 14.32 -1.71 -14.71
CA LYS A 177 13.10 -2.52 -14.67
C LYS A 177 11.81 -1.70 -14.69
N LEU A 178 11.87 -0.43 -14.28
CA LEU A 178 10.74 0.48 -14.43
C LEU A 178 10.84 1.25 -15.76
N PRO A 179 9.71 1.57 -16.41
CA PRO A 179 9.69 2.38 -17.62
C PRO A 179 10.45 3.71 -17.43
N VAL A 180 11.22 4.08 -18.42
CA VAL A 180 11.92 5.38 -18.44
C VAL A 180 10.87 6.49 -18.50
N LYS A 181 11.09 7.58 -17.73
CA LYS A 181 10.25 8.78 -17.78
C LYS A 181 10.40 9.51 -19.11
#